data_16a0972eef6a9b2928bc1c4c7c262371
#
_entry.id   16a0972eef6a9b2928bc1c4c7c262371
#
_cell.length_a   1.000
_cell.length_b   1.000
_cell.length_c   1.000
_cell.angle_alpha   90.00
_cell.angle_beta   90.00
_cell.angle_gamma   90.00
#
_symmetry.space_group_name_H-M   'P 1'
#
loop_
_entity.id
_entity.type
_entity.pdbx_description
1 polymer ?
#
loop_
_entity_poly.entity_id
_entity_poly.type
_entity_poly.pdbx_seq_one_letter_code
_entity_poly.pdbx_strand_id
1 'polypeptide(L)'
;MAPGGSGAGSGSGPGGEPGFCPVRAARQALTRPARRRGKELENAIFEAALDQLTSGGYARLTMEGVAGAARTGKAALYRRWASKDELVIDALDATLPRPYDTPDLGSARDELHRLIEGFTQAMASRTGSALNALMGEIDQERAEVFKAFITDRVIEPTARTILEILRRGAERGDVRPGAATPLVADVIPAVLLYQVKIRGLENMGPGFAGRLVDEVLEPMIRA
;
A
#
# COMPACT_ATOMS: atom_id res chain seq x y z
N MET A 1 57.89 19.99 83.15
CA MET A 1 58.27 21.33 82.74
C MET A 1 57.19 21.90 81.90
N ALA A 2 56.31 22.67 82.41
CA ALA A 2 55.34 23.52 81.79
C ALA A 2 56.06 24.72 81.11
N PRO A 3 55.42 25.67 80.44
CA PRO A 3 54.03 26.08 80.36
C PRO A 3 53.65 26.38 78.88
N GLY A 4 52.46 26.66 78.47
CA GLY A 4 51.58 27.74 78.81
C GLY A 4 50.89 28.25 77.55
N GLY A 5 49.69 28.77 77.68
CA GLY A 5 49.14 29.88 76.96
C GLY A 5 47.93 29.52 76.02
N SER A 6 46.71 29.56 76.45
CA SER A 6 45.77 30.71 76.46
C SER A 6 45.49 31.32 75.13
N GLY A 7 44.22 31.32 74.72
CA GLY A 7 43.69 32.19 73.68
C GLY A 7 42.30 31.84 73.27
N ALA A 8 41.31 32.52 73.82
CA ALA A 8 39.92 32.48 73.52
C ALA A 8 39.59 33.11 72.13
N GLY A 9 38.51 32.71 71.51
CA GLY A 9 37.97 33.38 70.33
C GLY A 9 36.66 32.75 69.89
N SER A 10 35.57 33.33 70.32
CA SER A 10 34.18 33.17 69.98
C SER A 10 33.91 33.33 68.49
N GLY A 11 32.89 32.63 67.97
CA GLY A 11 32.28 33.00 66.71
C GLY A 11 31.29 31.96 66.14
N SER A 12 30.08 32.05 66.61
CA SER A 12 28.80 31.97 65.86
C SER A 12 28.67 31.06 64.63
N GLY A 13 27.85 30.10 64.71
CA GLY A 13 26.90 29.40 64.04
C GLY A 13 26.46 29.75 62.61
N PRO A 14 25.28 29.39 62.12
CA PRO A 14 24.93 28.09 61.54
C PRO A 14 24.60 28.23 60.02
N GLY A 15 24.74 27.25 59.28
CA GLY A 15 24.30 27.22 57.92
C GLY A 15 24.05 25.78 57.48
N GLY A 16 22.87 25.27 57.85
CA GLY A 16 22.40 24.05 57.32
C GLY A 16 22.07 24.20 55.81
N GLU A 17 22.85 23.52 54.99
CA GLU A 17 22.49 23.35 53.62
C GLU A 17 21.34 22.36 53.51
N PRO A 18 20.21 22.70 52.77
CA PRO A 18 19.14 21.75 52.54
C PRO A 18 19.59 20.72 51.54
N GLY A 19 19.49 19.44 51.92
CA GLY A 19 19.78 18.28 51.12
C GLY A 19 19.20 18.35 49.73
N PHE A 20 20.06 18.30 48.76
CA PHE A 20 19.74 18.15 47.36
C PHE A 20 19.23 16.72 47.13
N CYS A 21 17.90 16.56 47.03
CA CYS A 21 17.25 15.30 46.72
C CYS A 21 17.29 15.08 45.22
N PRO A 22 18.03 14.08 44.66
CA PRO A 22 18.18 13.89 43.21
C PRO A 22 16.99 13.18 42.51
N VAL A 23 15.81 13.13 43.10
CA VAL A 23 14.66 12.39 42.56
C VAL A 23 13.72 13.25 41.69
N ARG A 24 14.08 14.50 41.37
CA ARG A 24 13.18 15.40 40.62
C ARG A 24 13.56 15.67 39.17
N ALA A 25 14.52 14.96 38.60
CA ALA A 25 15.04 15.19 37.26
C ALA A 25 14.74 14.07 36.25
N ALA A 26 13.74 13.23 36.44
CA ALA A 26 13.36 12.20 35.48
C ALA A 26 11.84 12.17 35.18
N ARG A 27 11.22 13.34 35.09
CA ARG A 27 10.03 13.49 34.25
C ARG A 27 10.52 13.88 32.86
N GLN A 28 11.17 12.95 32.16
CA GLN A 28 11.26 13.01 30.71
C GLN A 28 9.84 13.13 30.20
N ALA A 29 9.55 14.29 29.64
CA ALA A 29 8.34 14.54 28.89
C ALA A 29 8.19 13.44 27.85
N LEU A 30 7.27 12.52 28.08
CA LEU A 30 6.68 11.73 27.03
C LEU A 30 6.03 12.73 26.08
N THR A 31 6.80 13.19 25.10
CA THR A 31 6.29 14.00 24.00
C THR A 31 5.23 13.15 23.31
N ARG A 32 3.95 13.44 23.59
CA ARG A 32 2.86 12.86 22.85
C ARG A 32 3.17 13.15 21.38
N PRO A 33 3.31 12.11 20.53
CA PRO A 33 3.62 12.33 19.13
C PRO A 33 2.60 13.32 18.57
N ALA A 34 3.07 14.30 17.82
CA ALA A 34 2.23 15.33 17.23
C ALA A 34 1.09 14.69 16.46
N ARG A 35 -0.15 15.14 16.71
CA ARG A 35 -1.35 14.61 16.06
C ARG A 35 -1.26 14.87 14.56
N ARG A 36 -1.13 13.81 13.75
CA ARG A 36 -1.14 13.88 12.28
C ARG A 36 -2.39 14.61 11.79
N ARG A 37 -2.26 15.43 10.75
CA ARG A 37 -3.37 16.20 10.16
C ARG A 37 -3.33 16.14 8.65
N GLY A 38 -4.49 16.31 8.01
CA GLY A 38 -4.60 16.35 6.55
C GLY A 38 -4.16 15.06 5.86
N LYS A 39 -3.39 15.20 4.79
CA LYS A 39 -2.93 14.09 3.94
C LYS A 39 -2.06 13.07 4.69
N GLU A 40 -1.25 13.52 5.64
CA GLU A 40 -0.42 12.63 6.46
C GLU A 40 -1.25 11.69 7.35
N LEU A 41 -2.36 12.20 7.90
CA LEU A 41 -3.31 11.38 8.66
C LEU A 41 -4.05 10.41 7.74
N GLU A 42 -4.47 10.85 6.58
CA GLU A 42 -5.16 10.03 5.58
C GLU A 42 -4.29 8.85 5.13
N ASN A 43 -3.04 9.10 4.76
CA ASN A 43 -2.08 8.06 4.42
C ASN A 43 -1.90 7.05 5.58
N ALA A 44 -1.79 7.52 6.82
CA ALA A 44 -1.67 6.65 7.98
C ALA A 44 -2.94 5.80 8.22
N ILE A 45 -4.12 6.31 7.88
CA ILE A 45 -5.38 5.56 7.95
C ILE A 45 -5.39 4.49 6.84
N PHE A 46 -5.01 4.83 5.62
CA PHE A 46 -4.94 3.87 4.51
C PHE A 46 -3.92 2.76 4.78
N GLU A 47 -2.73 3.10 5.25
CA GLU A 47 -1.74 2.10 5.67
C GLU A 47 -2.29 1.15 6.74
N ALA A 48 -2.96 1.69 7.77
CA ALA A 48 -3.55 0.89 8.84
C ALA A 48 -4.69 -0.03 8.34
N ALA A 49 -5.50 0.44 7.40
CA ALA A 49 -6.55 -0.36 6.78
C ALA A 49 -5.97 -1.51 5.94
N LEU A 50 -4.97 -1.23 5.10
CA LEU A 50 -4.29 -2.25 4.30
C LEU A 50 -3.54 -3.28 5.15
N ASP A 51 -2.91 -2.85 6.26
CA ASP A 51 -2.24 -3.77 7.19
C ASP A 51 -3.23 -4.71 7.88
N GLN A 52 -4.39 -4.20 8.33
CA GLN A 52 -5.42 -5.07 8.90
C GLN A 52 -6.01 -6.03 7.87
N LEU A 53 -6.22 -5.56 6.65
CA LEU A 53 -6.72 -6.37 5.56
C LEU A 53 -5.75 -7.51 5.22
N THR A 54 -4.45 -7.22 5.13
CA THR A 54 -3.43 -8.22 4.82
C THR A 54 -3.22 -9.23 5.96
N SER A 55 -3.24 -8.77 7.22
CA SER A 55 -2.92 -9.62 8.38
C SER A 55 -4.09 -10.42 8.93
N GLY A 56 -5.31 -9.88 8.81
CA GLY A 56 -6.51 -10.45 9.44
C GLY A 56 -7.67 -10.71 8.50
N GLY A 57 -7.54 -10.27 7.24
CA GLY A 57 -8.60 -10.33 6.25
C GLY A 57 -9.70 -9.29 6.46
N TYR A 58 -10.61 -9.23 5.50
CA TYR A 58 -11.70 -8.26 5.52
C TYR A 58 -12.67 -8.47 6.69
N ALA A 59 -12.94 -9.73 7.07
CA ALA A 59 -13.85 -10.04 8.15
C ALA A 59 -13.41 -9.45 9.50
N ARG A 60 -12.10 -9.41 9.77
CA ARG A 60 -11.52 -8.90 11.01
C ARG A 60 -11.23 -7.40 10.99
N LEU A 61 -11.25 -6.76 9.84
CA LEU A 61 -11.04 -5.33 9.72
C LEU A 61 -12.17 -4.57 10.40
N THR A 62 -11.79 -3.62 11.29
CA THR A 62 -12.74 -2.77 12.01
C THR A 62 -12.32 -1.30 11.96
N MET A 63 -13.31 -0.39 11.91
CA MET A 63 -13.05 1.05 11.95
C MET A 63 -12.30 1.47 13.22
N GLU A 64 -12.60 0.82 14.35
CA GLU A 64 -11.92 1.03 15.63
C GLU A 64 -10.45 0.62 15.61
N GLY A 65 -10.18 -0.55 15.04
CA GLY A 65 -8.83 -1.06 14.88
C GLY A 65 -7.98 -0.15 14.00
N VAL A 66 -8.54 0.30 12.87
CA VAL A 66 -7.88 1.26 11.97
C VAL A 66 -7.62 2.60 12.69
N ALA A 67 -8.63 3.13 13.41
CA ALA A 67 -8.45 4.38 14.16
C ALA A 67 -7.33 4.28 15.21
N GLY A 68 -7.28 3.16 15.93
CA GLY A 68 -6.24 2.87 16.92
C GLY A 68 -4.84 2.81 16.29
N ALA A 69 -4.69 2.05 15.21
CA ALA A 69 -3.42 1.90 14.49
C ALA A 69 -2.95 3.23 13.87
N ALA A 70 -3.85 3.99 13.27
CA ALA A 70 -3.56 5.32 12.71
C ALA A 70 -3.37 6.41 13.79
N ARG A 71 -3.55 6.09 15.07
CA ARG A 71 -3.48 7.02 16.20
C ARG A 71 -4.42 8.21 16.07
N THR A 72 -5.66 7.95 15.67
CA THR A 72 -6.70 8.96 15.51
C THR A 72 -7.99 8.55 16.25
N GLY A 73 -8.96 9.45 16.32
CA GLY A 73 -10.25 9.17 16.94
C GLY A 73 -11.22 8.51 15.96
N LYS A 74 -12.03 7.54 16.42
CA LYS A 74 -13.11 6.90 15.67
C LYS A 74 -14.01 7.91 14.94
N ALA A 75 -14.38 9.01 15.61
CA ALA A 75 -15.19 10.06 15.01
C ALA A 75 -14.52 10.76 13.81
N ALA A 76 -13.18 10.76 13.73
CA ALA A 76 -12.48 11.33 12.60
C ALA A 76 -12.57 10.44 11.34
N LEU A 77 -12.62 9.10 11.52
CA LEU A 77 -12.86 8.16 10.43
C LEU A 77 -14.30 8.28 9.93
N TYR A 78 -15.28 8.17 10.81
CA TYR A 78 -16.71 8.20 10.43
C TYR A 78 -17.19 9.53 9.81
N ARG A 79 -16.44 10.61 9.98
CA ARG A 79 -16.70 11.85 9.22
C ARG A 79 -16.30 11.77 7.76
N ARG A 80 -15.40 10.84 7.39
CA ARG A 80 -14.86 10.71 6.04
C ARG A 80 -15.42 9.48 5.33
N TRP A 81 -15.57 8.38 6.03
CA TRP A 81 -16.03 7.10 5.50
C TRP A 81 -17.18 6.59 6.35
N ALA A 82 -18.35 6.42 5.75
CA ALA A 82 -19.53 5.93 6.45
C ALA A 82 -19.42 4.44 6.81
N SER A 83 -18.62 3.69 6.07
CA SER A 83 -18.41 2.26 6.25
C SER A 83 -16.95 1.85 6.11
N LYS A 84 -16.62 0.61 6.52
CA LYS A 84 -15.30 0.03 6.25
C LYS A 84 -15.11 -0.28 4.75
N ASP A 85 -16.19 -0.49 4.02
CA ASP A 85 -16.15 -0.76 2.58
C ASP A 85 -15.64 0.48 1.83
N GLU A 86 -16.21 1.66 2.13
CA GLU A 86 -15.75 2.94 1.58
C GLU A 86 -14.28 3.21 1.92
N LEU A 87 -13.89 2.98 3.18
CA LEU A 87 -12.50 3.17 3.59
C LEU A 87 -11.55 2.25 2.84
N VAL A 88 -11.89 0.98 2.66
CA VAL A 88 -11.05 0.00 1.96
C VAL A 88 -10.94 0.35 0.47
N ILE A 89 -12.05 0.74 -0.16
CA ILE A 89 -12.07 1.18 -1.57
C ILE A 89 -11.16 2.39 -1.75
N ASP A 90 -11.30 3.43 -0.93
CA ASP A 90 -10.48 4.62 -1.01
C ASP A 90 -8.99 4.34 -0.74
N ALA A 91 -8.69 3.45 0.23
CA ALA A 91 -7.32 3.04 0.53
C ALA A 91 -6.69 2.30 -0.66
N LEU A 92 -7.42 1.40 -1.29
CA LEU A 92 -6.98 0.69 -2.49
C LEU A 92 -6.81 1.68 -3.66
N ASP A 93 -7.79 2.55 -3.90
CA ASP A 93 -7.75 3.53 -4.99
C ASP A 93 -6.56 4.49 -4.90
N ALA A 94 -6.27 4.94 -3.68
CA ALA A 94 -5.16 5.86 -3.43
C ALA A 94 -3.77 5.22 -3.56
N THR A 95 -3.68 3.88 -3.42
CA THR A 95 -2.40 3.17 -3.33
C THR A 95 -2.13 2.20 -4.47
N LEU A 96 -3.17 1.81 -5.22
CA LEU A 96 -2.99 1.01 -6.43
C LEU A 96 -2.23 1.82 -7.48
N PRO A 97 -1.14 1.28 -8.05
CA PRO A 97 -0.47 1.92 -9.16
C PRO A 97 -1.43 2.04 -10.35
N ARG A 98 -1.32 3.13 -11.07
CA ARG A 98 -2.11 3.33 -12.28
C ARG A 98 -1.40 2.63 -13.44
N PRO A 99 -2.01 1.64 -14.11
CA PRO A 99 -1.36 0.88 -15.18
C PRO A 99 -1.17 1.68 -16.48
N TYR A 100 -1.55 2.96 -16.52
CA TYR A 100 -1.88 3.68 -17.74
C TYR A 100 -0.73 4.44 -18.40
N ASP A 101 0.42 4.55 -17.75
CA ASP A 101 1.58 5.21 -18.32
C ASP A 101 2.55 4.18 -18.93
N THR A 102 2.06 3.42 -19.92
CA THR A 102 2.99 2.63 -20.74
C THR A 102 3.44 3.52 -21.90
N PRO A 103 4.66 4.09 -21.83
CA PRO A 103 5.17 4.92 -22.91
C PRO A 103 5.31 4.09 -24.19
N ASP A 104 5.28 4.77 -25.33
CA ASP A 104 5.63 4.13 -26.60
C ASP A 104 7.12 3.77 -26.55
N LEU A 105 7.40 2.46 -26.51
CA LEU A 105 8.76 1.89 -26.52
C LEU A 105 9.22 1.49 -27.91
N GLY A 106 8.40 1.71 -28.93
CA GLY A 106 8.70 1.35 -30.31
C GLY A 106 8.41 -0.11 -30.65
N SER A 107 7.90 -0.90 -29.72
CA SER A 107 7.60 -2.32 -29.90
C SER A 107 6.44 -2.73 -29.00
N ALA A 108 5.40 -3.33 -29.58
CA ALA A 108 4.27 -3.86 -28.83
C ALA A 108 4.73 -4.93 -27.82
N ARG A 109 5.71 -5.74 -28.19
CA ARG A 109 6.32 -6.75 -27.32
C ARG A 109 6.88 -6.12 -26.02
N ASP A 110 7.70 -5.08 -26.14
CA ASP A 110 8.36 -4.45 -25.00
C ASP A 110 7.37 -3.67 -24.15
N GLU A 111 6.37 -3.03 -24.77
CA GLU A 111 5.29 -2.34 -24.08
C GLU A 111 4.42 -3.31 -23.28
N LEU A 112 4.02 -4.46 -23.85
CA LEU A 112 3.26 -5.50 -23.17
C LEU A 112 4.07 -6.14 -22.03
N HIS A 113 5.35 -6.42 -22.27
CA HIS A 113 6.25 -6.94 -21.23
C HIS A 113 6.32 -5.99 -20.04
N ARG A 114 6.55 -4.71 -20.27
CA ARG A 114 6.58 -3.69 -19.22
C ARG A 114 5.27 -3.57 -18.45
N LEU A 115 4.13 -3.64 -19.15
CA LEU A 115 2.81 -3.60 -18.52
C LEU A 115 2.61 -4.79 -17.58
N ILE A 116 2.96 -6.00 -18.02
CA ILE A 116 2.82 -7.22 -17.20
C ILE A 116 3.79 -7.21 -16.02
N GLU A 117 5.03 -6.74 -16.21
CA GLU A 117 5.97 -6.55 -15.10
C GLU A 117 5.44 -5.56 -14.06
N GLY A 118 4.90 -4.42 -14.50
CA GLY A 118 4.28 -3.45 -13.63
C GLY A 118 3.12 -4.05 -12.82
N PHE A 119 2.28 -4.87 -13.45
CA PHE A 119 1.21 -5.60 -12.76
C PHE A 119 1.77 -6.59 -11.72
N THR A 120 2.77 -7.40 -12.07
CA THR A 120 3.35 -8.37 -11.14
C THR A 120 3.99 -7.68 -9.93
N GLN A 121 4.67 -6.56 -10.13
CA GLN A 121 5.23 -5.73 -9.07
C GLN A 121 4.12 -5.12 -8.18
N ALA A 122 3.04 -4.63 -8.80
CA ALA A 122 1.89 -4.10 -8.07
C ALA A 122 1.25 -5.17 -7.19
N MET A 123 1.06 -6.39 -7.70
CA MET A 123 0.51 -7.51 -6.92
C MET A 123 1.44 -7.98 -5.80
N ALA A 124 2.74 -7.87 -5.96
CA ALA A 124 3.73 -8.17 -4.92
C ALA A 124 3.82 -7.07 -3.84
N SER A 125 3.20 -5.90 -4.06
CA SER A 125 3.16 -4.81 -3.10
C SER A 125 2.20 -5.09 -1.93
N ARG A 126 2.28 -4.25 -0.87
CA ARG A 126 1.31 -4.27 0.24
C ARG A 126 -0.14 -4.14 -0.25
N THR A 127 -0.39 -3.22 -1.16
CA THR A 127 -1.71 -2.97 -1.73
C THR A 127 -2.22 -4.18 -2.53
N GLY A 128 -1.35 -4.79 -3.34
CA GLY A 128 -1.67 -6.02 -4.08
C GLY A 128 -2.00 -7.19 -3.14
N SER A 129 -1.22 -7.35 -2.06
CA SER A 129 -1.49 -8.36 -1.03
C SER A 129 -2.83 -8.13 -0.33
N ALA A 130 -3.14 -6.86 0.01
CA ALA A 130 -4.43 -6.48 0.60
C ALA A 130 -5.60 -6.74 -0.36
N LEU A 131 -5.44 -6.40 -1.63
CA LEU A 131 -6.43 -6.67 -2.67
C LEU A 131 -6.67 -8.19 -2.83
N ASN A 132 -5.61 -8.98 -2.84
CA ASN A 132 -5.73 -10.44 -2.93
C ASN A 132 -6.44 -11.04 -1.72
N ALA A 133 -6.12 -10.59 -0.50
CA ALA A 133 -6.82 -10.99 0.74
C ALA A 133 -8.31 -10.64 0.68
N LEU A 134 -8.63 -9.40 0.29
CA LEU A 134 -10.00 -8.95 0.09
C LEU A 134 -10.76 -9.86 -0.87
N MET A 135 -10.19 -10.11 -2.03
CA MET A 135 -10.81 -10.94 -3.07
C MET A 135 -11.04 -12.40 -2.66
N GLY A 136 -10.33 -12.90 -1.64
CA GLY A 136 -10.50 -14.25 -1.10
C GLY A 136 -11.68 -14.40 -0.13
N GLU A 137 -12.14 -13.31 0.50
CA GLU A 137 -13.10 -13.34 1.61
C GLU A 137 -14.46 -12.69 1.30
N ILE A 138 -14.63 -12.15 0.09
CA ILE A 138 -15.84 -11.41 -0.24
C ILE A 138 -17.05 -12.36 -0.33
N ASP A 139 -18.06 -12.10 0.51
CA ASP A 139 -19.37 -12.73 0.38
C ASP A 139 -20.14 -12.21 -0.85
N GLN A 140 -21.21 -12.91 -1.25
CA GLN A 140 -21.96 -12.57 -2.47
C GLN A 140 -22.57 -11.16 -2.45
N GLU A 141 -22.95 -10.64 -1.29
CA GLU A 141 -23.63 -9.33 -1.17
C GLU A 141 -22.65 -8.17 -1.41
N ARG A 142 -21.39 -8.31 -0.95
CA ARG A 142 -20.33 -7.31 -1.11
C ARG A 142 -19.53 -7.51 -2.39
N ALA A 143 -19.61 -8.70 -2.98
CA ALA A 143 -18.88 -9.04 -4.20
C ALA A 143 -19.13 -8.02 -5.31
N GLU A 144 -20.34 -7.54 -5.48
CA GLU A 144 -20.69 -6.60 -6.56
C GLU A 144 -20.00 -5.25 -6.42
N VAL A 145 -19.90 -4.69 -5.20
CA VAL A 145 -19.25 -3.39 -4.97
C VAL A 145 -17.75 -3.47 -5.27
N PHE A 146 -17.09 -4.49 -4.72
CA PHE A 146 -15.66 -4.68 -4.95
C PHE A 146 -15.33 -5.16 -6.36
N LYS A 147 -16.22 -5.96 -6.96
CA LYS A 147 -16.11 -6.37 -8.35
C LYS A 147 -16.22 -5.16 -9.29
N ALA A 148 -17.19 -4.28 -9.08
CA ALA A 148 -17.32 -3.04 -9.82
C ALA A 148 -16.03 -2.21 -9.69
N PHE A 149 -15.54 -1.99 -8.47
CA PHE A 149 -14.29 -1.27 -8.24
C PHE A 149 -13.11 -1.88 -9.01
N ILE A 150 -12.92 -3.22 -8.95
CA ILE A 150 -11.81 -3.88 -9.65
C ILE A 150 -11.98 -3.80 -11.16
N THR A 151 -13.22 -3.98 -11.65
CA THR A 151 -13.52 -3.86 -13.08
C THR A 151 -13.17 -2.46 -13.57
N ASP A 152 -13.69 -1.42 -12.91
CA ASP A 152 -13.54 -0.04 -13.35
C ASP A 152 -12.12 0.51 -13.14
N ARG A 153 -11.40 0.04 -12.12
CA ARG A 153 -10.09 0.60 -11.73
C ARG A 153 -8.90 -0.21 -12.21
N VAL A 154 -9.08 -1.48 -12.50
CA VAL A 154 -7.98 -2.37 -12.86
C VAL A 154 -8.21 -3.02 -14.23
N ILE A 155 -9.32 -3.75 -14.41
CA ILE A 155 -9.52 -4.59 -15.58
C ILE A 155 -9.73 -3.76 -16.84
N GLU A 156 -10.77 -2.91 -16.87
CA GLU A 156 -11.12 -2.09 -18.03
C GLU A 156 -10.00 -1.16 -18.50
N PRO A 157 -9.34 -0.42 -17.59
CA PRO A 157 -8.23 0.41 -17.99
C PRO A 157 -7.03 -0.39 -18.52
N THR A 158 -6.72 -1.54 -17.93
CA THR A 158 -5.66 -2.42 -18.42
C THR A 158 -5.97 -2.94 -19.83
N ALA A 159 -7.17 -3.46 -20.05
CA ALA A 159 -7.61 -3.91 -21.37
C ALA A 159 -7.56 -2.80 -22.42
N ARG A 160 -7.95 -1.58 -22.05
CA ARG A 160 -7.86 -0.40 -22.92
C ARG A 160 -6.42 -0.05 -23.28
N THR A 161 -5.51 -0.02 -22.30
CA THR A 161 -4.08 0.22 -22.55
C THR A 161 -3.49 -0.85 -23.48
N ILE A 162 -3.83 -2.11 -23.26
CA ILE A 162 -3.38 -3.20 -24.15
C ILE A 162 -3.90 -3.00 -25.58
N LEU A 163 -5.17 -2.66 -25.74
CA LEU A 163 -5.74 -2.40 -27.06
C LEU A 163 -5.06 -1.22 -27.77
N GLU A 164 -4.68 -0.18 -27.04
CA GLU A 164 -3.92 0.96 -27.57
C GLU A 164 -2.50 0.54 -27.99
N ILE A 165 -1.82 -0.29 -27.20
CA ILE A 165 -0.52 -0.86 -27.57
C ILE A 165 -0.62 -1.66 -28.86
N LEU A 166 -1.62 -2.54 -28.96
CA LEU A 166 -1.83 -3.37 -30.16
C LEU A 166 -2.15 -2.52 -31.40
N ARG A 167 -2.92 -1.44 -31.25
CA ARG A 167 -3.21 -0.53 -32.37
C ARG A 167 -1.97 0.20 -32.85
N ARG A 168 -1.19 0.75 -31.93
CA ARG A 168 0.09 1.38 -32.29
C ARG A 168 1.05 0.39 -32.96
N GLY A 169 1.10 -0.83 -32.44
CA GLY A 169 1.90 -1.89 -33.03
C GLY A 169 1.44 -2.27 -34.44
N ALA A 170 0.14 -2.27 -34.71
CA ALA A 170 -0.41 -2.51 -36.05
C ALA A 170 -0.05 -1.36 -37.02
N GLU A 171 -0.07 -0.11 -36.57
CA GLU A 171 0.36 1.07 -37.34
C GLU A 171 1.84 1.04 -37.66
N ARG A 172 2.69 0.57 -36.72
CA ARG A 172 4.13 0.39 -36.91
C ARG A 172 4.50 -0.84 -37.76
N GLY A 173 3.64 -1.85 -37.83
CA GLY A 173 3.86 -3.10 -38.55
C GLY A 173 4.46 -4.24 -37.72
N ASP A 174 4.58 -4.08 -36.40
CA ASP A 174 5.02 -5.15 -35.48
C ASP A 174 3.87 -6.01 -34.94
N VAL A 175 2.63 -5.57 -35.15
CA VAL A 175 1.41 -6.33 -34.86
C VAL A 175 0.65 -6.57 -36.16
N ARG A 176 0.22 -7.82 -36.39
CA ARG A 176 -0.56 -8.17 -37.59
C ARG A 176 -1.88 -7.42 -37.67
N PRO A 177 -2.31 -7.03 -38.87
CA PRO A 177 -3.64 -6.45 -39.06
C PRO A 177 -4.71 -7.39 -38.50
N GLY A 178 -5.68 -6.82 -37.75
CA GLY A 178 -6.78 -7.58 -37.14
C GLY A 178 -6.47 -8.24 -35.80
N ALA A 179 -5.22 -8.14 -35.25
CA ALA A 179 -4.94 -8.58 -33.89
C ALA A 179 -5.35 -7.56 -32.82
N ALA A 180 -5.48 -6.28 -33.18
CA ALA A 180 -5.89 -5.23 -32.24
C ALA A 180 -7.42 -5.28 -31.97
N THR A 181 -7.87 -6.34 -31.33
CA THR A 181 -9.29 -6.55 -30.96
C THR A 181 -9.48 -6.59 -29.46
N PRO A 182 -10.68 -6.27 -28.93
CA PRO A 182 -10.98 -6.39 -27.52
C PRO A 182 -10.68 -7.79 -26.96
N LEU A 183 -11.04 -8.85 -27.71
CA LEU A 183 -10.82 -10.24 -27.28
C LEU A 183 -9.33 -10.56 -27.08
N VAL A 184 -8.46 -10.08 -27.97
CA VAL A 184 -7.01 -10.25 -27.84
C VAL A 184 -6.49 -9.42 -26.65
N ALA A 185 -7.01 -8.21 -26.44
CA ALA A 185 -6.65 -7.39 -25.30
C ALA A 185 -7.05 -8.02 -23.95
N ASP A 186 -8.15 -8.79 -23.92
CA ASP A 186 -8.63 -9.48 -22.71
C ASP A 186 -7.78 -10.69 -22.30
N VAL A 187 -6.92 -11.20 -23.18
CA VAL A 187 -6.09 -12.39 -22.86
C VAL A 187 -5.19 -12.13 -21.66
N ILE A 188 -4.53 -10.97 -21.60
CA ILE A 188 -3.62 -10.63 -20.48
C ILE A 188 -4.40 -10.54 -19.16
N PRO A 189 -5.43 -9.70 -19.01
CA PRO A 189 -6.23 -9.66 -17.80
C PRO A 189 -6.79 -11.02 -17.38
N ALA A 190 -7.25 -11.84 -18.33
CA ALA A 190 -7.77 -13.18 -18.04
C ALA A 190 -6.70 -14.11 -17.47
N VAL A 191 -5.50 -14.15 -18.09
CA VAL A 191 -4.38 -14.96 -17.58
C VAL A 191 -3.92 -14.47 -16.21
N LEU A 192 -3.78 -13.16 -16.03
CA LEU A 192 -3.37 -12.58 -14.74
C LEU A 192 -4.40 -12.87 -13.64
N LEU A 193 -5.68 -12.74 -13.94
CA LEU A 193 -6.75 -13.09 -13.00
C LEU A 193 -6.72 -14.57 -12.64
N TYR A 194 -6.53 -15.46 -13.61
CA TYR A 194 -6.38 -16.90 -13.38
C TYR A 194 -5.18 -17.20 -12.47
N GLN A 195 -4.03 -16.56 -12.72
CA GLN A 195 -2.84 -16.73 -11.86
C GLN A 195 -3.14 -16.27 -10.43
N VAL A 196 -3.67 -15.07 -10.26
CA VAL A 196 -3.98 -14.52 -8.92
C VAL A 196 -4.99 -15.38 -8.16
N LYS A 197 -6.06 -15.84 -8.85
CA LYS A 197 -7.20 -16.49 -8.19
C LYS A 197 -7.07 -17.99 -8.04
N ILE A 198 -6.42 -18.66 -8.97
CA ILE A 198 -6.42 -20.13 -9.06
C ILE A 198 -5.04 -20.71 -8.77
N ARG A 199 -3.99 -20.10 -9.32
CA ARG A 199 -2.63 -20.65 -9.24
C ARG A 199 -1.83 -20.12 -8.06
N GLY A 200 -2.17 -18.95 -7.55
CA GLY A 200 -1.42 -18.21 -6.52
C GLY A 200 -0.36 -17.26 -7.10
N LEU A 201 -0.13 -16.18 -6.37
CA LEU A 201 0.82 -15.12 -6.77
C LEU A 201 2.27 -15.63 -6.88
N GLU A 202 2.63 -16.68 -6.14
CA GLU A 202 3.95 -17.30 -6.15
C GLU A 202 4.32 -17.86 -7.52
N ASN A 203 3.34 -18.19 -8.35
CA ASN A 203 3.57 -18.67 -9.72
C ASN A 203 3.89 -17.55 -10.72
N MET A 204 3.73 -16.29 -10.33
CA MET A 204 4.12 -15.12 -11.11
C MET A 204 5.52 -14.63 -10.72
N GLY A 205 6.46 -15.55 -10.49
CA GLY A 205 7.84 -15.24 -10.16
C GLY A 205 8.64 -14.59 -11.31
N PRO A 206 9.95 -14.38 -11.11
CA PRO A 206 10.82 -13.78 -12.12
C PRO A 206 10.68 -14.46 -13.49
N GLY A 207 10.60 -13.65 -14.54
CA GLY A 207 10.44 -14.12 -15.92
C GLY A 207 9.01 -14.49 -16.34
N PHE A 208 8.01 -14.38 -15.45
CA PHE A 208 6.61 -14.64 -15.83
C PHE A 208 6.14 -13.74 -16.97
N ALA A 209 6.44 -12.44 -16.89
CA ALA A 209 6.08 -11.48 -17.92
C ALA A 209 6.65 -11.87 -19.30
N GLY A 210 7.95 -12.20 -19.34
CA GLY A 210 8.61 -12.66 -20.56
C GLY A 210 7.95 -13.90 -21.16
N ARG A 211 7.70 -14.93 -20.35
CA ARG A 211 7.02 -16.15 -20.84
C ARG A 211 5.62 -15.86 -21.36
N LEU A 212 4.83 -15.03 -20.65
CA LEU A 212 3.49 -14.69 -21.11
C LEU A 212 3.52 -13.95 -22.46
N VAL A 213 4.48 -13.04 -22.62
CA VAL A 213 4.66 -12.33 -23.91
C VAL A 213 5.15 -13.28 -24.98
N ASP A 214 6.25 -14.00 -24.76
CA ASP A 214 6.93 -14.76 -25.80
C ASP A 214 6.18 -16.04 -26.20
N GLU A 215 5.55 -16.72 -25.25
CA GLU A 215 4.90 -18.01 -25.49
C GLU A 215 3.42 -17.88 -25.87
N VAL A 216 2.76 -16.78 -25.48
CA VAL A 216 1.31 -16.61 -25.70
C VAL A 216 1.01 -15.43 -26.59
N LEU A 217 1.47 -14.23 -26.22
CA LEU A 217 1.02 -13.01 -26.91
C LEU A 217 1.70 -12.84 -28.26
N GLU A 218 3.01 -12.95 -28.32
CA GLU A 218 3.76 -12.75 -29.56
C GLU A 218 3.28 -13.69 -30.70
N PRO A 219 3.09 -15.01 -30.47
CA PRO A 219 2.50 -15.88 -31.50
C PRO A 219 1.09 -15.48 -31.95
N MET A 220 0.32 -14.82 -31.09
CA MET A 220 -1.04 -14.35 -31.45
C MET A 220 -1.05 -13.05 -32.23
N ILE A 221 -0.09 -12.15 -32.00
CA ILE A 221 -0.11 -10.78 -32.51
C ILE A 221 0.94 -10.49 -33.57
N ARG A 222 1.97 -11.29 -33.71
CA ARG A 222 3.09 -11.06 -34.62
C ARG A 222 2.63 -10.90 -36.07
N ALA A 223 3.22 -9.91 -36.74
CA ALA A 223 3.04 -9.64 -38.17
C ALA A 223 3.74 -10.65 -39.06
#